data_8c3fd4cbc4f3e9956a268c2e98b30fe3
#
_entry.id   8c3fd4cbc4f3e9956a268c2e98b30fe3
#
_cell.length_a   1.000
_cell.length_b   1.000
_cell.length_c   1.000
_cell.angle_alpha   90.00
_cell.angle_beta   90.00
_cell.angle_gamma   90.00
#
_symmetry.space_group_name_H-M   'P 1'
#
loop_
_entity.id
_entity.type
_entity.pdbx_description
1 polymer ?
#
loop_
_entity_poly.entity_id
_entity_poly.type
_entity_poly.pdbx_seq_one_letter_code
_entity_poly.pdbx_strand_id
1 'polypeptide(L)'
;KINGPSLGHEVTSLDPAEAPNATARQEVDKINLALEMGNNVMLYLDDIQHTHPELLQKFISLCDAQRRIEGVWRGATRTYDLRGKKFCVVMAGNPYTETGEKFRIPDMLANRADTYNLGDILGGKEEQFALSYIENAITSNQVLAPLATREQADIHKLVRMAQGEEIPSTDLAHGYSG
;
A
#
# COMPACT_ATOMS: atom_id res chain seq x y z
N LYS A 1 -5.67 -7.52 -3.17
CA LYS A 1 -4.60 -6.91 -2.37
C LYS A 1 -4.02 -7.94 -1.40
N ILE A 2 -2.70 -8.00 -1.30
CA ILE A 2 -1.90 -8.82 -0.40
C ILE A 2 -1.22 -7.89 0.59
N ASN A 3 -1.22 -8.24 1.86
CA ASN A 3 -0.59 -7.48 2.93
C ASN A 3 0.79 -8.07 3.25
N GLY A 4 1.87 -7.34 2.98
CA GLY A 4 3.25 -7.75 3.24
C GLY A 4 3.52 -8.10 4.70
N PRO A 5 3.14 -7.27 5.68
CA PRO A 5 3.27 -7.60 7.10
C PRO A 5 2.59 -8.91 7.50
N SER A 6 1.47 -9.26 6.87
CA SER A 6 0.75 -10.51 7.14
C SER A 6 1.46 -11.74 6.54
N LEU A 7 2.17 -11.57 5.43
CA LEU A 7 3.06 -12.61 4.90
C LEU A 7 4.26 -12.82 5.82
N GLY A 8 4.91 -11.73 6.22
CA GLY A 8 6.10 -11.77 7.06
C GLY A 8 7.35 -12.28 6.35
N HIS A 9 8.45 -12.28 7.07
CA HIS A 9 9.77 -12.70 6.55
C HIS A 9 9.99 -14.23 6.53
N GLU A 10 9.02 -15.02 6.97
CA GLU A 10 9.14 -16.48 7.01
C GLU A 10 8.54 -17.17 5.78
N VAL A 11 7.72 -16.45 5.00
CA VAL A 11 7.08 -17.00 3.80
C VAL A 11 8.03 -16.91 2.61
N THR A 12 8.53 -18.05 2.16
CA THR A 12 9.44 -18.17 1.01
C THR A 12 8.80 -18.88 -0.19
N SER A 13 7.64 -19.52 0.02
CA SER A 13 6.96 -20.39 -0.93
C SER A 13 5.54 -19.88 -1.23
N LEU A 14 5.01 -20.29 -2.37
CA LEU A 14 3.60 -20.12 -2.73
C LEU A 14 2.74 -21.33 -2.32
N ASP A 15 3.29 -22.26 -1.54
CA ASP A 15 2.52 -23.35 -0.95
C ASP A 15 1.87 -22.89 0.36
N PRO A 16 0.53 -22.84 0.45
CA PRO A 16 -0.15 -22.47 1.70
C PRO A 16 0.13 -23.43 2.86
N ALA A 17 0.54 -24.67 2.58
CA ALA A 17 0.87 -25.65 3.62
C ALA A 17 2.20 -25.32 4.33
N GLU A 18 3.10 -24.59 3.67
CA GLU A 18 4.39 -24.16 4.22
C GLU A 18 4.28 -22.83 4.99
N ALA A 19 3.11 -22.18 5.01
CA ALA A 19 2.93 -20.91 5.70
C ALA A 19 3.03 -21.08 7.22
N PRO A 20 3.76 -20.18 7.93
CA PRO A 20 4.05 -20.33 9.35
C PRO A 20 2.83 -20.19 10.28
N ASN A 21 1.79 -19.51 9.80
CA ASN A 21 0.57 -19.26 10.55
C ASN A 21 -0.65 -19.09 9.63
N ALA A 22 -1.84 -19.02 10.23
CA ALA A 22 -3.09 -18.92 9.49
C ALA A 22 -3.21 -17.62 8.68
N THR A 23 -2.69 -16.50 9.19
CA THR A 23 -2.73 -15.20 8.51
C THR A 23 -1.87 -15.22 7.24
N ALA A 24 -0.64 -15.70 7.36
CA ALA A 24 0.27 -15.87 6.21
C ALA A 24 -0.32 -16.83 5.18
N ARG A 25 -0.91 -17.95 5.63
CA ARG A 25 -1.60 -18.90 4.76
C ARG A 25 -2.72 -18.23 3.94
N GLN A 26 -3.54 -17.40 4.56
CA GLN A 26 -4.60 -16.67 3.87
C GLN A 26 -4.06 -15.75 2.78
N GLU A 27 -2.94 -15.07 3.02
CA GLU A 27 -2.32 -14.21 2.00
C GLU A 27 -1.75 -15.05 0.85
N VAL A 28 -1.11 -16.19 1.13
CA VAL A 28 -0.62 -17.13 0.10
C VAL A 28 -1.79 -17.70 -0.70
N ASP A 29 -2.89 -18.06 -0.05
CA ASP A 29 -4.12 -18.54 -0.73
C ASP A 29 -4.70 -17.47 -1.67
N LYS A 30 -4.69 -16.19 -1.28
CA LYS A 30 -5.13 -15.09 -2.17
C LYS A 30 -4.22 -14.94 -3.40
N ILE A 31 -2.91 -15.13 -3.25
CA ILE A 31 -1.98 -15.13 -4.40
C ILE A 31 -2.36 -16.27 -5.35
N ASN A 32 -2.52 -17.49 -4.84
CA ASN A 32 -2.88 -18.64 -5.64
C ASN A 32 -4.25 -18.50 -6.29
N LEU A 33 -5.23 -17.91 -5.59
CA LEU A 33 -6.53 -17.59 -6.17
C LEU A 33 -6.40 -16.62 -7.36
N ALA A 34 -5.56 -15.58 -7.23
CA ALA A 34 -5.31 -14.65 -8.32
C ALA A 34 -4.68 -15.34 -9.53
N LEU A 35 -3.74 -16.27 -9.31
CA LEU A 35 -3.14 -17.10 -10.37
C LEU A 35 -4.18 -18.00 -11.03
N GLU A 36 -5.06 -18.62 -10.25
CA GLU A 36 -6.14 -19.50 -10.77
C GLU A 36 -7.16 -18.70 -11.60
N MET A 37 -7.51 -17.47 -11.18
CA MET A 37 -8.34 -16.57 -11.99
C MET A 37 -7.67 -16.22 -13.32
N GLY A 38 -6.38 -15.96 -13.31
CA GLY A 38 -5.48 -15.88 -14.45
C GLY A 38 -5.74 -14.75 -15.46
N ASN A 39 -6.90 -14.10 -15.47
CA ASN A 39 -7.23 -13.06 -16.44
C ASN A 39 -8.07 -11.95 -15.82
N ASN A 40 -7.89 -10.70 -16.29
CA ASN A 40 -8.49 -9.49 -15.72
C ASN A 40 -8.18 -9.34 -14.22
N VAL A 41 -6.92 -9.60 -13.84
CA VAL A 41 -6.45 -9.58 -12.46
C VAL A 41 -5.30 -8.60 -12.31
N MET A 42 -5.39 -7.75 -11.30
CA MET A 42 -4.28 -6.99 -10.75
C MET A 42 -3.97 -7.53 -9.35
N LEU A 43 -2.82 -8.17 -9.20
CA LEU A 43 -2.30 -8.61 -7.92
C LEU A 43 -1.46 -7.49 -7.32
N TYR A 44 -1.94 -6.87 -6.24
CA TYR A 44 -1.26 -5.78 -5.56
C TYR A 44 -0.67 -6.29 -4.24
N LEU A 45 0.66 -6.24 -4.12
CA LEU A 45 1.41 -6.52 -2.90
C LEU A 45 1.81 -5.19 -2.25
N ASP A 46 1.34 -4.97 -1.05
CA ASP A 46 1.59 -3.77 -0.27
C ASP A 46 2.62 -4.04 0.83
N ASP A 47 3.44 -3.03 1.13
CA ASP A 47 4.47 -3.11 2.17
C ASP A 47 5.44 -4.28 1.98
N ILE A 48 5.96 -4.46 0.75
CA ILE A 48 6.86 -5.58 0.41
C ILE A 48 8.17 -5.62 1.20
N GLN A 49 8.56 -4.53 1.87
CA GLN A 49 9.73 -4.50 2.76
C GLN A 49 9.60 -5.44 3.96
N HIS A 50 8.38 -5.92 4.26
CA HIS A 50 8.12 -6.89 5.32
C HIS A 50 8.01 -8.33 4.81
N THR A 51 8.27 -8.57 3.53
CA THR A 51 8.23 -9.91 2.93
C THR A 51 9.62 -10.49 2.75
N HIS A 52 9.70 -11.82 2.62
CA HIS A 52 10.96 -12.48 2.33
C HIS A 52 11.38 -12.24 0.86
N PRO A 53 12.66 -11.92 0.58
CA PRO A 53 13.13 -11.69 -0.79
C PRO A 53 12.91 -12.87 -1.74
N GLU A 54 12.99 -14.11 -1.26
CA GLU A 54 12.73 -15.32 -2.07
C GLU A 54 11.28 -15.39 -2.56
N LEU A 55 10.31 -14.96 -1.75
CA LEU A 55 8.93 -14.87 -2.18
C LEU A 55 8.79 -13.90 -3.35
N LEU A 56 9.42 -12.72 -3.25
CA LEU A 56 9.39 -11.73 -4.33
C LEU A 56 10.04 -12.25 -5.61
N GLN A 57 11.08 -13.07 -5.49
CA GLN A 57 11.76 -13.68 -6.65
C GLN A 57 10.85 -14.65 -7.42
N LYS A 58 9.82 -15.25 -6.80
CA LYS A 58 8.86 -16.10 -7.52
C LYS A 58 8.16 -15.37 -8.67
N PHE A 59 8.00 -14.05 -8.54
CA PHE A 59 7.34 -13.22 -9.56
C PHE A 59 8.24 -12.83 -10.74
N ILE A 60 9.54 -13.09 -10.67
CA ILE A 60 10.51 -12.78 -11.76
C ILE A 60 10.08 -13.45 -13.07
N SER A 61 9.60 -14.68 -12.99
CA SER A 61 9.15 -15.45 -14.14
C SER A 61 7.96 -14.82 -14.89
N LEU A 62 7.21 -13.93 -14.24
CA LEU A 62 6.15 -13.15 -14.88
C LEU A 62 6.66 -11.93 -15.66
N CYS A 63 7.89 -11.49 -15.37
CA CYS A 63 8.55 -10.40 -16.09
C CYS A 63 9.20 -10.91 -17.39
N ASP A 64 9.43 -12.21 -17.53
CA ASP A 64 10.01 -12.81 -18.72
C ASP A 64 8.94 -13.05 -19.81
N ALA A 65 9.38 -13.19 -21.06
CA ALA A 65 8.49 -13.42 -22.20
C ALA A 65 7.60 -14.69 -22.04
N GLN A 66 8.05 -15.65 -21.25
CA GLN A 66 7.29 -16.89 -21.00
C GLN A 66 6.08 -16.65 -20.09
N ARG A 67 6.12 -15.65 -19.22
CA ARG A 67 5.05 -15.28 -18.28
C ARG A 67 4.42 -16.48 -17.59
N ARG A 68 5.25 -17.39 -17.07
CA ARG A 68 4.82 -18.59 -16.36
C ARG A 68 5.22 -18.50 -14.90
N ILE A 69 4.35 -18.96 -14.03
CA ILE A 69 4.60 -19.02 -12.58
C ILE A 69 4.01 -20.32 -12.03
N GLU A 70 4.69 -20.91 -11.07
CA GLU A 70 4.16 -22.05 -10.31
C GLU A 70 3.43 -21.54 -9.06
N GLY A 71 2.34 -22.18 -8.72
CA GLY A 71 1.59 -21.98 -7.49
C GLY A 71 0.94 -23.27 -7.03
N VAL A 72 0.24 -23.23 -5.90
CA VAL A 72 -0.44 -24.39 -5.33
C VAL A 72 -1.92 -24.11 -5.15
N TRP A 73 -2.75 -24.85 -5.83
CA TRP A 73 -4.20 -24.72 -5.74
C TRP A 73 -4.84 -26.01 -5.27
N ARG A 74 -5.55 -25.95 -4.14
CA ARG A 74 -6.22 -27.11 -3.51
C ARG A 74 -5.26 -28.28 -3.28
N GLY A 75 -4.04 -27.95 -2.79
CA GLY A 75 -3.02 -28.95 -2.47
C GLY A 75 -2.28 -29.56 -3.68
N ALA A 76 -2.53 -29.06 -4.90
CA ALA A 76 -1.82 -29.50 -6.09
C ALA A 76 -0.99 -28.37 -6.69
N THR A 77 0.30 -28.63 -6.97
CA THR A 77 1.16 -27.70 -7.69
C THR A 77 0.67 -27.55 -9.13
N ARG A 78 0.60 -26.31 -9.59
CA ARG A 78 0.19 -25.94 -10.95
C ARG A 78 1.13 -24.92 -11.55
N THR A 79 1.38 -25.05 -12.84
CA THR A 79 2.07 -24.03 -13.64
C THR A 79 1.03 -23.21 -14.39
N TYR A 80 1.01 -21.91 -14.13
CA TYR A 80 0.11 -20.96 -14.77
C TYR A 80 0.81 -20.27 -15.94
N ASP A 81 0.24 -20.38 -17.14
CA ASP A 81 0.68 -19.65 -18.33
C ASP A 81 -0.19 -18.40 -18.49
N LEU A 82 0.40 -17.25 -18.25
CA LEU A 82 -0.27 -15.95 -18.27
C LEU A 82 0.04 -15.15 -19.55
N ARG A 83 0.58 -15.76 -20.59
CA ARG A 83 0.78 -15.13 -21.89
C ARG A 83 -0.54 -14.74 -22.53
N GLY A 84 -0.62 -13.49 -23.04
CA GLY A 84 -1.83 -12.98 -23.67
C GLY A 84 -2.98 -12.70 -22.72
N LYS A 85 -2.79 -12.91 -21.40
CA LYS A 85 -3.79 -12.63 -20.37
C LYS A 85 -3.58 -11.26 -19.75
N LYS A 86 -4.68 -10.61 -19.38
CA LYS A 86 -4.69 -9.35 -18.63
C LYS A 86 -4.40 -9.64 -17.15
N PHE A 87 -3.14 -9.90 -16.85
CA PHE A 87 -2.65 -10.15 -15.50
C PHE A 87 -1.45 -9.26 -15.25
N CYS A 88 -1.50 -8.48 -14.20
CA CYS A 88 -0.37 -7.67 -13.74
C CYS A 88 -0.12 -7.86 -12.25
N VAL A 89 1.14 -7.68 -11.86
CA VAL A 89 1.56 -7.61 -10.46
C VAL A 89 2.08 -6.21 -10.21
N VAL A 90 1.57 -5.59 -9.17
CA VAL A 90 2.01 -4.29 -8.67
C VAL A 90 2.54 -4.50 -7.27
N MET A 91 3.73 -4.00 -7.01
CA MET A 91 4.37 -4.08 -5.70
C MET A 91 4.65 -2.67 -5.19
N ALA A 92 4.29 -2.41 -3.95
CA ALA A 92 4.59 -1.15 -3.28
C ALA A 92 5.35 -1.43 -1.98
N GLY A 93 6.32 -0.58 -1.68
CA GLY A 93 7.09 -0.70 -0.46
C GLY A 93 7.80 0.59 -0.10
N ASN A 94 8.16 0.70 1.17
CA ASN A 94 8.95 1.79 1.69
C ASN A 94 10.43 1.39 1.62
N PRO A 95 11.32 2.22 1.04
CA PRO A 95 12.75 1.95 1.02
C PRO A 95 13.40 1.98 2.42
N TYR A 96 12.74 2.55 3.41
CA TYR A 96 13.20 2.60 4.79
C TYR A 96 12.34 1.69 5.67
N THR A 97 12.98 0.74 6.35
CA THR A 97 12.33 -0.08 7.37
C THR A 97 12.24 0.69 8.69
N GLU A 98 11.39 0.24 9.61
CA GLU A 98 11.28 0.83 10.96
C GLU A 98 12.59 0.79 11.74
N THR A 99 13.47 -0.16 11.42
CA THR A 99 14.81 -0.29 12.01
C THR A 99 15.83 0.66 11.40
N GLY A 100 15.45 1.44 10.38
CA GLY A 100 16.35 2.33 9.63
C GLY A 100 17.22 1.60 8.59
N GLU A 101 17.09 0.29 8.46
CA GLU A 101 17.74 -0.45 7.39
C GLU A 101 17.07 -0.19 6.04
N LYS A 102 17.90 -0.14 5.00
CA LYS A 102 17.42 0.12 3.65
C LYS A 102 16.93 -1.17 3.02
N PHE A 103 15.62 -1.27 2.78
CA PHE A 103 15.06 -2.36 2.00
C PHE A 103 15.55 -2.27 0.54
N ARG A 104 15.98 -3.40 0.00
CA ARG A 104 16.34 -3.52 -1.40
C ARG A 104 15.46 -4.57 -2.08
N ILE A 105 14.81 -4.16 -3.14
CA ILE A 105 14.16 -5.10 -4.05
C ILE A 105 15.23 -6.01 -4.62
N PRO A 106 15.02 -7.35 -4.71
CA PRO A 106 15.98 -8.25 -5.33
C PRO A 106 16.39 -7.74 -6.72
N ASP A 107 17.69 -7.62 -6.97
CA ASP A 107 18.24 -7.00 -8.20
C ASP A 107 17.67 -7.65 -9.47
N MET A 108 17.49 -8.96 -9.46
CA MET A 108 16.90 -9.68 -10.60
C MET A 108 15.46 -9.28 -10.88
N LEU A 109 14.69 -8.91 -9.86
CA LEU A 109 13.32 -8.41 -10.01
C LEU A 109 13.34 -6.94 -10.45
N ALA A 110 14.14 -6.11 -9.79
CA ALA A 110 14.27 -4.69 -10.11
C ALA A 110 14.73 -4.43 -11.56
N ASN A 111 15.61 -5.27 -12.07
CA ASN A 111 16.12 -5.17 -13.45
C ASN A 111 15.10 -5.59 -14.53
N ARG A 112 13.98 -6.21 -14.15
CA ARG A 112 12.95 -6.72 -15.07
C ARG A 112 11.61 -6.04 -14.91
N ALA A 113 11.39 -5.37 -13.78
CA ALA A 113 10.17 -4.64 -13.48
C ALA A 113 10.31 -3.15 -13.83
N ASP A 114 9.23 -2.53 -14.21
CA ASP A 114 9.15 -1.07 -14.26
C ASP A 114 9.15 -0.53 -12.83
N THR A 115 10.22 0.18 -12.45
CA THR A 115 10.38 0.69 -11.09
C THR A 115 10.17 2.19 -11.07
N TYR A 116 9.25 2.63 -10.23
CA TYR A 116 8.95 4.03 -10.00
C TYR A 116 9.37 4.41 -8.58
N ASN A 117 10.29 5.38 -8.48
CA ASN A 117 10.63 5.99 -7.20
C ASN A 117 9.81 7.28 -7.06
N LEU A 118 8.89 7.29 -6.08
CA LEU A 118 8.04 8.45 -5.83
C LEU A 118 8.79 9.61 -5.12
N GLY A 119 10.03 9.35 -4.67
CA GLY A 119 10.85 10.33 -3.99
C GLY A 119 10.35 10.71 -2.61
N ASP A 120 10.85 11.84 -2.10
CA ASP A 120 10.35 12.45 -0.87
C ASP A 120 9.09 13.26 -1.18
N ILE A 121 7.94 12.67 -0.84
CA ILE A 121 6.63 13.30 -1.08
C ILE A 121 6.45 14.53 -0.17
N LEU A 122 7.14 14.57 0.99
CA LEU A 122 7.07 15.68 1.94
C LEU A 122 7.87 16.90 1.47
N GLY A 123 8.94 16.68 0.70
CA GLY A 123 9.86 17.75 0.30
C GLY A 123 9.16 18.93 -0.36
N GLY A 124 9.15 20.09 0.31
CA GLY A 124 8.52 21.32 -0.13
C GLY A 124 6.99 21.35 -0.02
N LYS A 125 6.38 20.40 0.68
CA LYS A 125 4.92 20.31 0.90
C LYS A 125 4.57 20.10 2.38
N GLU A 126 5.48 20.39 3.28
CA GLU A 126 5.35 20.15 4.71
C GLU A 126 4.09 20.81 5.28
N GLU A 127 3.77 22.03 4.81
CA GLU A 127 2.61 22.79 5.25
C GLU A 127 1.29 22.11 4.83
N GLN A 128 1.19 21.61 3.59
CA GLN A 128 0.00 20.88 3.12
C GLN A 128 -0.20 19.57 3.89
N PHE A 129 0.89 18.85 4.20
CA PHE A 129 0.81 17.64 5.01
C PHE A 129 0.43 17.93 6.45
N ALA A 130 0.94 19.01 7.05
CA ALA A 130 0.54 19.45 8.38
C ALA A 130 -0.96 19.78 8.44
N LEU A 131 -1.50 20.51 7.45
CA LEU A 131 -2.92 20.77 7.33
C LEU A 131 -3.76 19.50 7.19
N SER A 132 -3.34 18.60 6.32
CA SER A 132 -4.02 17.29 6.15
C SER A 132 -4.02 16.45 7.43
N TYR A 133 -2.91 16.48 8.19
CA TYR A 133 -2.84 15.80 9.48
C TYR A 133 -3.80 16.43 10.51
N ILE A 134 -3.90 17.75 10.54
CA ILE A 134 -4.83 18.49 11.42
C ILE A 134 -6.29 18.16 11.03
N GLU A 135 -6.62 18.16 9.74
CA GLU A 135 -7.95 17.76 9.25
C GLU A 135 -8.33 16.35 9.71
N ASN A 136 -7.40 15.38 9.55
CA ASN A 136 -7.62 14.02 10.02
C ASN A 136 -7.81 13.94 11.54
N ALA A 137 -7.05 14.73 12.30
CA ALA A 137 -7.19 14.81 13.75
C ALA A 137 -8.55 15.41 14.17
N ILE A 138 -9.03 16.43 13.47
CA ILE A 138 -10.35 17.02 13.69
C ILE A 138 -11.46 15.99 13.42
N THR A 139 -11.39 15.25 12.32
CA THR A 139 -12.40 14.22 12.00
C THR A 139 -12.42 13.07 12.99
N SER A 140 -11.29 12.77 13.62
CA SER A 140 -11.16 11.70 14.62
C SER A 140 -11.56 12.15 16.03
N ASN A 141 -11.73 13.45 16.28
CA ASN A 141 -12.10 14.00 17.57
C ASN A 141 -13.62 14.17 17.66
N GLN A 142 -14.27 13.54 18.64
CA GLN A 142 -15.74 13.56 18.79
C GLN A 142 -16.33 14.96 18.98
N VAL A 143 -15.58 15.89 19.57
CA VAL A 143 -16.02 17.28 19.80
C VAL A 143 -15.87 18.11 18.53
N LEU A 144 -14.79 17.89 17.77
CA LEU A 144 -14.46 18.67 16.59
C LEU A 144 -15.00 18.06 15.27
N ALA A 145 -15.36 16.79 15.26
CA ALA A 145 -15.88 16.10 14.08
C ALA A 145 -17.07 16.84 13.40
N PRO A 146 -18.01 17.50 14.13
CA PRO A 146 -19.06 18.30 13.49
C PRO A 146 -18.53 19.45 12.60
N LEU A 147 -17.32 19.96 12.85
CA LEU A 147 -16.70 20.99 12.01
C LEU A 147 -16.27 20.40 10.65
N ALA A 148 -15.82 19.15 10.64
CA ALA A 148 -15.33 18.48 9.44
C ALA A 148 -16.45 18.14 8.43
N THR A 149 -17.71 18.14 8.86
CA THR A 149 -18.89 17.91 7.98
C THR A 149 -19.36 19.15 7.25
N ARG A 150 -18.73 20.30 7.52
CA ARG A 150 -19.05 21.59 6.93
C ARG A 150 -18.09 21.94 5.79
N GLU A 151 -17.87 23.21 5.54
CA GLU A 151 -17.01 23.71 4.48
C GLU A 151 -15.53 23.52 4.82
N GLN A 152 -14.76 22.78 3.99
CA GLN A 152 -13.32 22.53 4.20
C GLN A 152 -12.50 23.83 4.28
N ALA A 153 -12.89 24.84 3.49
CA ALA A 153 -12.25 26.14 3.52
C ALA A 153 -12.36 26.84 4.89
N ASP A 154 -13.46 26.61 5.62
CA ASP A 154 -13.62 27.16 6.96
C ASP A 154 -12.72 26.46 7.98
N ILE A 155 -12.49 25.15 7.84
CA ILE A 155 -11.56 24.40 8.70
C ILE A 155 -10.17 25.01 8.62
N HIS A 156 -9.67 25.29 7.42
CA HIS A 156 -8.36 25.91 7.24
C HIS A 156 -8.28 27.31 7.88
N LYS A 157 -9.34 28.09 7.76
CA LYS A 157 -9.40 29.41 8.41
C LYS A 157 -9.43 29.32 9.95
N LEU A 158 -10.20 28.37 10.49
CA LEU A 158 -10.25 28.12 11.93
C LEU A 158 -8.89 27.65 12.48
N VAL A 159 -8.16 26.84 11.74
CA VAL A 159 -6.79 26.43 12.10
C VAL A 159 -5.87 27.66 12.15
N ARG A 160 -5.92 28.54 11.15
CA ARG A 160 -5.11 29.76 11.10
C ARG A 160 -5.47 30.73 12.23
N MET A 161 -6.77 30.85 12.55
CA MET A 161 -7.22 31.63 13.72
C MET A 161 -6.66 31.06 15.03
N ALA A 162 -6.66 29.73 15.19
CA ALA A 162 -6.06 29.09 16.37
C ALA A 162 -4.54 29.28 16.46
N GLN A 163 -3.87 29.52 15.33
CA GLN A 163 -2.45 29.87 15.25
C GLN A 163 -2.19 31.35 15.50
N GLY A 164 -3.24 32.16 15.75
CA GLY A 164 -3.14 33.61 16.11
C GLY A 164 -3.34 34.53 14.94
N GLU A 165 -3.82 34.08 13.80
CA GLU A 165 -4.17 34.95 12.68
C GLU A 165 -5.54 35.60 12.90
N GLU A 166 -5.65 36.90 12.68
CA GLU A 166 -6.91 37.61 12.73
C GLU A 166 -7.69 37.44 11.42
N ILE A 167 -8.69 36.59 11.42
CA ILE A 167 -9.59 36.37 10.30
C ILE A 167 -10.98 36.85 10.67
N PRO A 168 -11.58 37.79 9.92
CA PRO A 168 -12.93 38.27 10.18
C PRO A 168 -13.94 37.14 10.11
N SER A 169 -14.89 37.12 11.04
CA SER A 169 -15.98 36.12 11.04
C SER A 169 -16.85 36.16 9.78
N THR A 170 -16.86 37.28 9.08
CA THR A 170 -17.54 37.46 7.78
C THR A 170 -16.92 36.63 6.65
N ASP A 171 -15.68 36.21 6.79
CA ASP A 171 -14.96 35.42 5.80
C ASP A 171 -15.22 33.92 5.94
N LEU A 172 -15.91 33.51 7.00
CA LEU A 172 -16.36 32.13 7.19
C LEU A 172 -17.68 31.90 6.45
N ALA A 173 -17.78 30.76 5.77
CA ALA A 173 -19.00 30.38 5.05
C ALA A 173 -20.17 30.07 6.00
N HIS A 174 -19.84 29.67 7.24
CA HIS A 174 -20.83 29.34 8.26
C HIS A 174 -20.59 30.16 9.55
N GLY A 175 -21.69 30.49 10.26
CA GLY A 175 -21.61 31.05 11.60
C GLY A 175 -21.23 29.97 12.61
N TYR A 176 -20.13 30.17 13.34
CA TYR A 176 -19.70 29.33 14.45
C TYR A 176 -19.97 30.06 15.76
N SER A 177 -20.53 29.34 16.75
CA SER A 177 -20.62 29.89 18.12
C SER A 177 -19.24 29.91 18.76
N GLY A 178 -18.83 31.02 19.33
CA GLY A 178 -17.59 31.14 20.10
C GLY A 178 -17.61 30.28 21.36
#